data_d04b8b5c36d77200e759754786d2ed0c
#
_entry.id   d04b8b5c36d77200e759754786d2ed0c
#
_cell.length_a   1.000
_cell.length_b   1.000
_cell.length_c   1.000
_cell.angle_alpha   90.00
_cell.angle_beta   90.00
_cell.angle_gamma   90.00
#
_symmetry.space_group_name_H-M   'P 1'
#
loop_
_entity.id
_entity.type
_entity.pdbx_description
1 polymer ?
#
loop_
_entity_poly.entity_id
_entity_poly.type
_entity_poly.pdbx_seq_one_letter_code
_entity_poly.pdbx_strand_id
1 'polypeptide(L)'
;MPLTHRLNMFANNPLDRAGHLRTDDEWLASQINAHDALFVPLWRGDALVLPEAAAGQGRDVAWLPKAAISAYLDNDIIFLGLNRNNAPRFAVDISPLEAPEQTVPFDALCRAGGVFENLRALAMVGDMPPTELAILAQAKGLLEWHNSHGFCSKCGAKSVIAEGGYKRSCPACGADHFPRTDPVVIMLPYLDDKCLLGRQAGWPENLFSALAGFMEPGETIEEAVARETMEEAGVAINSVQYHSTQPWPFPSSLMIGCLAEAENNKITVDEKELAEARWFSVAEIKDAFNGTAEFDIPPSLAIAHHLIKAFVEMKG
;
A
#
# COMPACT_ATOMS: atom_id res chain seq x y z
N MET A 1 -23.08 -1.45 -2.51
CA MET A 1 -22.97 -2.83 -3.02
C MET A 1 -21.62 -3.36 -2.53
N PRO A 2 -21.52 -4.49 -1.86
CA PRO A 2 -20.22 -5.05 -1.55
C PRO A 2 -19.49 -5.37 -2.87
N LEU A 3 -18.23 -4.95 -2.97
CA LEU A 3 -17.39 -5.30 -4.10
C LEU A 3 -17.19 -6.82 -4.10
N THR A 4 -17.57 -7.47 -5.19
CA THR A 4 -17.49 -8.94 -5.35
C THR A 4 -16.10 -9.41 -5.76
N HIS A 5 -15.14 -8.48 -5.95
CA HIS A 5 -13.78 -8.80 -6.34
C HIS A 5 -12.93 -9.25 -5.15
N ARG A 6 -11.96 -10.11 -5.41
CA ARG A 6 -10.92 -10.49 -4.43
C ARG A 6 -10.19 -9.22 -3.99
N LEU A 7 -10.25 -8.95 -2.69
CA LEU A 7 -9.58 -7.78 -2.12
C LEU A 7 -8.18 -8.18 -1.67
N ASN A 8 -7.18 -7.53 -2.24
CA ASN A 8 -5.80 -7.68 -1.82
C ASN A 8 -5.53 -6.95 -0.50
N MET A 9 -4.41 -7.26 0.16
CA MET A 9 -3.97 -6.57 1.38
C MET A 9 -3.93 -5.05 1.15
N PHE A 10 -4.22 -4.27 2.20
CA PHE A 10 -4.33 -2.82 2.21
C PHE A 10 -5.53 -2.24 1.44
N ALA A 11 -6.36 -3.08 0.81
CA ALA A 11 -7.63 -2.69 0.20
C ALA A 11 -8.79 -2.80 1.19
N ASN A 12 -9.99 -2.39 0.76
CA ASN A 12 -11.23 -2.45 1.55
C ASN A 12 -11.23 -1.59 2.82
N ASN A 13 -10.69 -0.37 2.73
CA ASN A 13 -10.79 0.61 3.79
C ASN A 13 -12.29 0.90 4.09
N PRO A 14 -12.74 0.70 5.34
CA PRO A 14 -14.16 0.79 5.70
C PRO A 14 -14.66 2.23 5.93
N LEU A 15 -13.74 3.23 5.92
CA LEU A 15 -14.09 4.62 6.19
C LEU A 15 -14.72 5.29 4.97
N ASP A 16 -15.78 6.05 5.20
CA ASP A 16 -16.27 7.01 4.20
C ASP A 16 -15.29 8.19 4.15
N ARG A 17 -14.63 8.35 3.02
CA ARG A 17 -13.63 9.41 2.81
C ARG A 17 -14.25 10.81 2.75
N ALA A 18 -15.58 10.94 2.71
CA ALA A 18 -16.37 12.18 2.71
C ALA A 18 -15.78 13.27 1.78
N GLY A 19 -15.38 12.88 0.56
CA GLY A 19 -14.65 13.74 -0.37
C GLY A 19 -15.33 15.06 -0.68
N HIS A 20 -16.66 15.07 -0.73
CA HIS A 20 -17.48 16.26 -0.99
C HIS A 20 -17.59 17.23 0.19
N LEU A 21 -17.21 16.81 1.41
CA LEU A 21 -17.25 17.64 2.62
C LEU A 21 -15.86 18.20 3.00
N ARG A 22 -14.78 17.63 2.47
CA ARG A 22 -13.40 18.02 2.85
C ARG A 22 -12.98 19.41 2.37
N THR A 23 -13.74 20.02 1.46
CA THR A 23 -13.52 21.40 0.99
C THR A 23 -14.10 22.44 1.95
N ASP A 24 -14.88 22.02 2.95
CA ASP A 24 -15.46 22.88 3.98
C ASP A 24 -14.59 22.84 5.25
N ASP A 25 -13.81 23.91 5.45
CA ASP A 25 -12.89 24.03 6.59
C ASP A 25 -13.63 24.09 7.93
N GLU A 26 -14.85 24.68 7.99
CA GLU A 26 -15.65 24.73 9.22
C GLU A 26 -16.15 23.32 9.57
N TRP A 27 -16.57 22.57 8.59
CA TRP A 27 -16.95 21.17 8.77
C TRP A 27 -15.77 20.34 9.28
N LEU A 28 -14.59 20.44 8.65
CA LEU A 28 -13.38 19.73 9.10
C LEU A 28 -13.00 20.10 10.54
N ALA A 29 -13.03 21.38 10.88
CA ALA A 29 -12.78 21.85 12.25
C ALA A 29 -13.80 21.26 13.25
N SER A 30 -15.06 21.14 12.86
CA SER A 30 -16.07 20.48 13.68
C SER A 30 -15.78 18.99 13.91
N GLN A 31 -15.26 18.30 12.87
CA GLN A 31 -14.89 16.88 12.98
C GLN A 31 -13.70 16.66 13.92
N ILE A 32 -12.67 17.51 13.86
CA ILE A 32 -11.52 17.44 14.81
C ILE A 32 -11.98 17.65 16.25
N ASN A 33 -13.04 18.43 16.46
CA ASN A 33 -13.60 18.74 17.78
C ASN A 33 -14.71 17.79 18.22
N ALA A 34 -15.12 16.83 17.38
CA ALA A 34 -16.16 15.87 17.74
C ALA A 34 -15.72 15.02 18.95
N HIS A 35 -16.66 14.70 19.83
CA HIS A 35 -16.38 13.97 21.09
C HIS A 35 -15.90 12.53 20.86
N ASP A 36 -16.24 11.95 19.72
CA ASP A 36 -15.92 10.60 19.29
C ASP A 36 -14.83 10.56 18.20
N ALA A 37 -14.17 11.71 17.96
CA ALA A 37 -13.00 11.79 17.10
C ALA A 37 -11.83 10.98 17.67
N LEU A 38 -11.23 10.12 16.85
CA LEU A 38 -10.08 9.33 17.22
C LEU A 38 -8.91 9.54 16.24
N PHE A 39 -7.71 9.50 16.79
CA PHE A 39 -6.47 9.80 16.10
C PHE A 39 -5.49 8.62 16.22
N VAL A 40 -4.90 8.23 15.11
CA VAL A 40 -3.80 7.27 15.10
C VAL A 40 -2.48 8.03 14.96
N PRO A 41 -1.53 7.91 15.91
CA PRO A 41 -0.21 8.49 15.77
C PRO A 41 0.65 7.64 14.85
N LEU A 42 1.35 8.29 13.90
CA LEU A 42 2.40 7.66 13.08
C LEU A 42 3.74 8.34 13.36
N TRP A 43 4.74 7.53 13.65
CA TRP A 43 6.12 7.96 13.84
C TRP A 43 7.00 7.41 12.72
N ARG A 44 7.46 8.31 11.84
CA ARG A 44 8.29 7.95 10.67
C ARG A 44 7.65 6.85 9.80
N GLY A 45 6.32 6.88 9.69
CA GLY A 45 5.53 5.91 8.93
C GLY A 45 5.16 4.63 9.68
N ASP A 46 5.64 4.44 10.92
CA ASP A 46 5.27 3.33 11.79
C ASP A 46 4.05 3.71 12.64
N ALA A 47 3.08 2.82 12.75
CA ALA A 47 1.87 3.05 13.53
C ALA A 47 2.02 2.52 14.96
N LEU A 48 1.46 3.24 15.94
CA LEU A 48 1.35 2.71 17.30
C LEU A 48 0.27 1.63 17.34
N VAL A 49 0.67 0.43 17.70
CA VAL A 49 -0.22 -0.73 17.87
C VAL A 49 -0.17 -1.24 19.30
N LEU A 50 -1.31 -1.73 19.75
CA LEU A 50 -1.49 -2.27 21.10
C LEU A 50 -1.42 -3.80 21.06
N PRO A 51 -0.95 -4.44 22.16
CA PRO A 51 -0.97 -5.89 22.26
C PRO A 51 -2.40 -6.42 22.22
N GLU A 52 -2.55 -7.67 21.91
CA GLU A 52 -3.82 -8.37 21.91
C GLU A 52 -4.55 -8.22 23.26
N ALA A 53 -5.75 -7.64 23.25
CA ALA A 53 -6.53 -7.39 24.46
C ALA A 53 -7.19 -8.66 25.00
N ALA A 54 -7.54 -9.60 24.13
CA ALA A 54 -8.09 -10.90 24.45
C ALA A 54 -7.63 -11.95 23.43
N ALA A 55 -7.36 -13.16 23.89
CA ALA A 55 -6.83 -14.24 23.05
C ALA A 55 -7.72 -14.48 21.81
N GLY A 56 -7.09 -14.43 20.62
CA GLY A 56 -7.73 -14.66 19.34
C GLY A 56 -8.37 -13.43 18.68
N GLN A 57 -8.21 -12.21 19.24
CA GLN A 57 -8.71 -10.97 18.62
C GLN A 57 -7.66 -10.25 17.76
N GLY A 58 -6.38 -10.61 17.91
CA GLY A 58 -5.25 -9.93 17.25
C GLY A 58 -4.90 -8.60 17.90
N ARG A 59 -3.93 -7.91 17.31
CA ARG A 59 -3.48 -6.60 17.79
C ARG A 59 -4.40 -5.49 17.29
N ASP A 60 -4.50 -4.42 18.05
CA ASP A 60 -5.33 -3.25 17.74
C ASP A 60 -4.49 -2.02 17.40
N VAL A 61 -5.02 -1.15 16.56
CA VAL A 61 -4.46 0.19 16.35
C VAL A 61 -4.71 1.04 17.60
N ALA A 62 -3.72 1.81 18.04
CA ALA A 62 -3.87 2.74 19.16
C ALA A 62 -4.68 3.99 18.71
N TRP A 63 -5.99 3.87 18.68
CA TRP A 63 -6.89 4.99 18.43
C TRP A 63 -7.03 5.85 19.68
N LEU A 64 -6.50 7.07 19.63
CA LEU A 64 -6.43 7.99 20.78
C LEU A 64 -7.46 9.12 20.68
N PRO A 65 -8.11 9.50 21.80
CA PRO A 65 -8.99 10.66 21.83
C PRO A 65 -8.18 11.96 21.70
N LYS A 66 -8.82 13.03 21.23
CA LYS A 66 -8.21 14.35 21.04
C LYS A 66 -7.43 14.84 22.28
N ALA A 67 -7.96 14.62 23.47
CA ALA A 67 -7.31 15.04 24.72
C ALA A 67 -5.91 14.41 24.91
N ALA A 68 -5.73 13.17 24.48
CA ALA A 68 -4.44 12.47 24.58
C ALA A 68 -3.38 13.02 23.61
N ILE A 69 -3.79 13.54 22.45
CA ILE A 69 -2.88 14.06 21.41
C ILE A 69 -2.87 15.59 21.33
N SER A 70 -3.41 16.27 22.35
CA SER A 70 -3.58 17.74 22.35
C SER A 70 -2.27 18.51 22.11
N ALA A 71 -1.14 17.99 22.58
CA ALA A 71 0.18 18.59 22.38
C ALA A 71 0.69 18.48 20.91
N TYR A 72 0.03 17.69 20.07
CA TYR A 72 0.44 17.39 18.68
C TYR A 72 -0.58 17.89 17.64
N LEU A 73 -1.57 18.69 18.06
CA LEU A 73 -2.61 19.20 17.15
C LEU A 73 -2.08 20.24 16.14
N ASP A 74 -0.91 20.83 16.42
CA ASP A 74 -0.20 21.72 15.48
C ASP A 74 0.65 20.95 14.44
N ASN A 75 0.77 19.63 14.59
CA ASN A 75 1.44 18.77 13.61
C ASN A 75 0.54 18.54 12.40
N ASP A 76 1.06 17.85 11.39
CA ASP A 76 0.27 17.44 10.24
C ASP A 76 -0.82 16.44 10.67
N ILE A 77 -2.09 16.87 10.56
CA ILE A 77 -3.26 16.04 10.84
C ILE A 77 -3.96 15.75 9.52
N ILE A 78 -4.26 14.49 9.30
CA ILE A 78 -4.92 14.00 8.08
C ILE A 78 -6.27 13.40 8.46
N PHE A 79 -7.34 13.88 7.83
CA PHE A 79 -8.65 13.28 7.92
C PHE A 79 -8.69 11.97 7.11
N LEU A 80 -8.93 10.84 7.76
CA LEU A 80 -8.98 9.53 7.09
C LEU A 80 -10.37 9.17 6.60
N GLY A 81 -11.40 9.68 7.29
CA GLY A 81 -12.79 9.42 6.95
C GLY A 81 -13.70 9.26 8.18
N LEU A 82 -14.94 8.92 7.89
CA LEU A 82 -15.96 8.63 8.90
C LEU A 82 -16.17 7.11 8.99
N ASN A 83 -16.27 6.58 10.20
CA ASN A 83 -16.64 5.19 10.40
C ASN A 83 -18.17 4.97 10.20
N ARG A 84 -18.65 3.74 10.35
CA ARG A 84 -20.07 3.38 10.17
C ARG A 84 -21.06 4.15 11.06
N ASN A 85 -20.57 4.73 12.17
CA ASN A 85 -21.35 5.55 13.10
C ASN A 85 -21.14 7.04 12.84
N ASN A 86 -20.59 7.44 11.70
CA ASN A 86 -20.18 8.80 11.35
C ASN A 86 -19.14 9.42 12.30
N ALA A 87 -18.44 8.62 13.10
CA ALA A 87 -17.39 9.11 13.97
C ALA A 87 -16.07 9.29 13.17
N PRO A 88 -15.44 10.49 13.25
CA PRO A 88 -14.29 10.81 12.44
C PRO A 88 -13.01 10.11 12.92
N ARG A 89 -12.16 9.77 11.95
CA ARG A 89 -10.85 9.15 12.13
C ARG A 89 -9.79 10.02 11.48
N PHE A 90 -8.69 10.22 12.21
CA PHE A 90 -7.56 11.04 11.77
C PHE A 90 -6.25 10.30 11.95
N ALA A 91 -5.24 10.65 11.14
CA ALA A 91 -3.86 10.37 11.44
C ALA A 91 -3.16 11.64 11.92
N VAL A 92 -2.18 11.50 12.82
CA VAL A 92 -1.33 12.60 13.27
C VAL A 92 0.14 12.21 13.12
N ASP A 93 0.93 13.07 12.47
CA ASP A 93 2.36 12.87 12.34
C ASP A 93 3.09 13.26 13.64
N ILE A 94 3.78 12.32 14.24
CA ILE A 94 4.62 12.54 15.41
C ILE A 94 6.11 12.27 15.10
N SER A 95 6.48 12.22 13.83
CA SER A 95 7.87 12.00 13.36
C SER A 95 8.90 12.99 13.92
N PRO A 96 8.56 14.24 14.30
CA PRO A 96 9.50 15.13 14.94
C PRO A 96 9.97 14.68 16.33
N LEU A 97 9.29 13.73 16.98
CA LEU A 97 9.73 13.19 18.26
C LEU A 97 10.96 12.29 18.07
N GLU A 98 11.97 12.45 18.95
CA GLU A 98 13.18 11.61 18.94
C GLU A 98 12.88 10.21 19.51
N ALA A 99 12.13 10.15 20.61
CA ALA A 99 11.78 8.93 21.35
C ALA A 99 10.30 8.94 21.77
N PRO A 100 9.38 8.64 20.86
CA PRO A 100 7.95 8.69 21.16
C PRO A 100 7.55 7.70 22.28
N GLU A 101 8.21 6.55 22.39
CA GLU A 101 8.00 5.55 23.44
C GLU A 101 8.33 6.06 24.84
N GLN A 102 9.03 7.19 24.97
CA GLN A 102 9.36 7.85 26.24
C GLN A 102 8.59 9.14 26.44
N THR A 103 7.71 9.51 25.50
CA THR A 103 7.01 10.78 25.46
C THR A 103 5.52 10.59 25.78
N VAL A 104 4.95 11.47 26.65
CA VAL A 104 3.52 11.47 26.96
C VAL A 104 2.72 11.85 25.70
N PRO A 105 1.63 11.11 25.37
CA PRO A 105 0.98 10.05 26.15
C PRO A 105 1.45 8.64 25.80
N PHE A 106 2.38 8.48 24.86
CA PHE A 106 2.73 7.18 24.27
C PHE A 106 3.52 6.30 25.23
N ASP A 107 4.28 6.88 26.14
CA ASP A 107 5.10 6.18 27.14
C ASP A 107 4.31 5.20 28.00
N ALA A 108 3.09 5.57 28.41
CA ALA A 108 2.22 4.71 29.18
C ALA A 108 1.69 3.53 28.35
N LEU A 109 1.37 3.77 27.07
CA LEU A 109 0.92 2.73 26.14
C LEU A 109 2.06 1.76 25.81
N CYS A 110 3.26 2.27 25.59
CA CYS A 110 4.45 1.43 25.33
C CYS A 110 4.83 0.58 26.55
N ARG A 111 4.73 1.13 27.77
CA ARG A 111 4.89 0.33 29.01
C ARG A 111 3.83 -0.77 29.17
N ALA A 112 2.66 -0.57 28.60
CA ALA A 112 1.59 -1.58 28.56
C ALA A 112 1.73 -2.58 27.40
N GLY A 113 2.84 -2.55 26.67
CA GLY A 113 3.13 -3.47 25.56
C GLY A 113 2.81 -2.91 24.18
N GLY A 114 2.41 -1.64 24.06
CA GLY A 114 2.25 -0.97 22.77
C GLY A 114 3.61 -0.76 22.09
N VAL A 115 3.63 -0.85 20.77
CA VAL A 115 4.85 -0.68 19.96
C VAL A 115 4.55 0.14 18.71
N PHE A 116 5.52 0.97 18.29
CA PHE A 116 5.51 1.55 16.94
C PHE A 116 6.06 0.49 15.97
N GLU A 117 5.24 0.11 15.00
CA GLU A 117 5.61 -1.00 14.13
C GLU A 117 5.33 -0.68 12.66
N ASN A 118 6.22 -1.16 11.80
CA ASN A 118 6.17 -0.97 10.37
C ASN A 118 4.97 -1.70 9.75
N LEU A 119 4.24 -1.00 8.88
CA LEU A 119 3.03 -1.53 8.26
C LEU A 119 3.25 -2.83 7.47
N ARG A 120 4.42 -3.02 6.84
CA ARG A 120 4.73 -4.27 6.12
C ARG A 120 4.91 -5.42 7.09
N ALA A 121 5.59 -5.18 8.22
CA ALA A 121 5.76 -6.18 9.26
C ALA A 121 4.42 -6.59 9.86
N LEU A 122 3.55 -5.62 10.19
CA LEU A 122 2.18 -5.87 10.65
C LEU A 122 1.38 -6.77 9.69
N ALA A 123 1.45 -6.47 8.40
CA ALA A 123 0.75 -7.25 7.38
C ALA A 123 1.35 -8.66 7.20
N MET A 124 2.66 -8.83 7.40
CA MET A 124 3.34 -10.15 7.32
C MET A 124 2.99 -11.06 8.49
N VAL A 125 2.87 -10.50 9.69
CA VAL A 125 2.46 -11.27 10.89
C VAL A 125 1.02 -11.74 10.77
N GLY A 126 0.13 -10.93 10.18
CA GLY A 126 -1.26 -11.31 9.89
C GLY A 126 -2.17 -11.37 11.12
N ASP A 127 -1.77 -10.73 12.23
CA ASP A 127 -2.51 -10.70 13.49
C ASP A 127 -3.31 -9.39 13.69
N MET A 128 -3.41 -8.56 12.64
CA MET A 128 -4.21 -7.34 12.62
C MET A 128 -5.37 -7.45 11.62
N PRO A 129 -6.57 -6.91 11.93
CA PRO A 129 -7.68 -6.91 10.98
C PRO A 129 -7.29 -6.25 9.64
N PRO A 130 -7.61 -6.84 8.48
CA PRO A 130 -7.29 -6.28 7.17
C PRO A 130 -7.86 -4.86 6.95
N THR A 131 -8.98 -4.54 7.58
CA THR A 131 -9.60 -3.20 7.54
C THR A 131 -8.75 -2.15 8.24
N GLU A 132 -8.12 -2.49 9.37
CA GLU A 132 -7.19 -1.59 10.07
C GLU A 132 -5.92 -1.38 9.25
N LEU A 133 -5.37 -2.44 8.65
CA LEU A 133 -4.22 -2.33 7.73
C LEU A 133 -4.53 -1.43 6.53
N ALA A 134 -5.76 -1.46 6.00
CA ALA A 134 -6.19 -0.58 4.91
C ALA A 134 -6.29 0.89 5.34
N ILE A 135 -6.73 1.17 6.57
CA ILE A 135 -6.74 2.52 7.15
C ILE A 135 -5.31 3.03 7.35
N LEU A 136 -4.42 2.20 7.93
CA LEU A 136 -3.02 2.55 8.13
C LEU A 136 -2.28 2.77 6.81
N ALA A 137 -2.60 2.00 5.77
CA ALA A 137 -2.05 2.19 4.42
C ALA A 137 -2.41 3.58 3.85
N GLN A 138 -3.66 4.02 4.03
CA GLN A 138 -4.10 5.36 3.65
C GLN A 138 -3.36 6.44 4.47
N ALA A 139 -3.30 6.28 5.79
CA ALA A 139 -2.63 7.22 6.69
C ALA A 139 -1.15 7.39 6.33
N LYS A 140 -0.42 6.27 6.19
CA LYS A 140 0.99 6.25 5.81
C LYS A 140 1.23 6.93 4.47
N GLY A 141 0.47 6.55 3.43
CA GLY A 141 0.65 7.12 2.10
C GLY A 141 0.45 8.64 2.05
N LEU A 142 -0.57 9.16 2.78
CA LEU A 142 -0.82 10.60 2.85
C LEU A 142 0.28 11.33 3.65
N LEU A 143 0.65 10.84 4.82
CA LEU A 143 1.68 11.48 5.64
C LEU A 143 3.05 11.47 4.95
N GLU A 144 3.47 10.38 4.33
CA GLU A 144 4.72 10.33 3.56
C GLU A 144 4.73 11.30 2.38
N TRP A 145 3.57 11.47 1.72
CA TRP A 145 3.45 12.47 0.68
C TRP A 145 3.62 13.88 1.25
N HIS A 146 2.98 14.22 2.37
CA HIS A 146 3.14 15.52 3.02
C HIS A 146 4.59 15.79 3.42
N ASN A 147 5.28 14.80 3.99
CA ASN A 147 6.68 14.90 4.42
C ASN A 147 7.63 15.16 3.24
N SER A 148 7.36 14.57 2.08
CA SER A 148 8.20 14.71 0.88
C SER A 148 7.82 15.89 -0.04
N HIS A 149 6.63 16.48 0.09
CA HIS A 149 6.09 17.50 -0.80
C HIS A 149 5.74 18.81 -0.08
N GLY A 150 6.52 19.19 0.94
CA GLY A 150 6.29 20.39 1.74
C GLY A 150 6.42 21.72 0.97
N PHE A 151 6.98 21.71 -0.23
CA PHE A 151 7.22 22.90 -1.06
C PHE A 151 6.50 22.81 -2.40
N CYS A 152 6.08 23.98 -2.91
CA CYS A 152 5.41 24.10 -4.19
C CYS A 152 6.36 23.76 -5.36
N SER A 153 6.00 22.82 -6.20
CA SER A 153 6.79 22.42 -7.37
C SER A 153 6.85 23.51 -8.45
N LYS A 154 5.92 24.51 -8.43
CA LYS A 154 5.87 25.60 -9.39
C LYS A 154 6.75 26.80 -9.02
N CYS A 155 6.83 27.19 -7.72
CA CYS A 155 7.53 28.40 -7.31
C CYS A 155 8.51 28.22 -6.14
N GLY A 156 8.63 27.02 -5.57
CA GLY A 156 9.54 26.71 -4.47
C GLY A 156 9.09 27.18 -3.08
N ALA A 157 7.99 27.94 -2.97
CA ALA A 157 7.50 28.40 -1.67
C ALA A 157 6.90 27.25 -0.84
N LYS A 158 6.95 27.37 0.50
CA LYS A 158 6.30 26.38 1.39
C LYS A 158 4.80 26.33 1.12
N SER A 159 4.26 25.14 0.93
CA SER A 159 2.84 24.89 0.74
C SER A 159 2.17 24.53 2.07
N VAL A 160 0.84 24.66 2.13
CA VAL A 160 0.05 24.33 3.31
C VAL A 160 -0.92 23.18 3.02
N ILE A 161 -1.24 22.40 4.04
CA ILE A 161 -2.23 21.33 3.98
C ILE A 161 -3.62 21.94 3.79
N ALA A 162 -4.41 21.33 2.93
CA ALA A 162 -5.81 21.70 2.66
C ALA A 162 -6.66 20.42 2.47
N GLU A 163 -7.96 20.59 2.49
CA GLU A 163 -8.95 19.52 2.28
C GLU A 163 -8.71 18.28 3.14
N GLY A 164 -8.40 18.49 4.43
CA GLY A 164 -8.16 17.39 5.38
C GLY A 164 -6.93 16.53 5.04
N GLY A 165 -5.96 17.09 4.30
CA GLY A 165 -4.74 16.38 3.90
C GLY A 165 -4.74 15.78 2.51
N TYR A 166 -5.81 15.96 1.73
CA TYR A 166 -5.87 15.45 0.34
C TYR A 166 -5.45 16.46 -0.72
N LYS A 167 -4.96 17.62 -0.25
CA LYS A 167 -4.41 18.67 -1.08
C LYS A 167 -3.36 19.46 -0.31
N ARG A 168 -2.41 20.02 -1.00
CA ARG A 168 -1.56 21.10 -0.52
C ARG A 168 -1.73 22.30 -1.44
N SER A 169 -1.91 23.49 -0.86
CA SER A 169 -2.06 24.73 -1.60
C SER A 169 -0.87 25.64 -1.36
N CYS A 170 -0.42 26.32 -2.40
CA CYS A 170 0.68 27.29 -2.31
C CYS A 170 0.14 28.70 -2.07
N PRO A 171 0.38 29.31 -0.89
CA PRO A 171 -0.10 30.67 -0.62
C PRO A 171 0.59 31.74 -1.45
N ALA A 172 1.78 31.45 -2.03
CA ALA A 172 2.54 32.41 -2.82
C ALA A 172 2.10 32.51 -4.28
N CYS A 173 1.67 31.39 -4.91
CA CYS A 173 1.32 31.39 -6.34
C CYS A 173 -0.03 30.74 -6.66
N GLY A 174 -0.78 30.30 -5.66
CA GLY A 174 -2.11 29.69 -5.82
C GLY A 174 -2.11 28.30 -6.45
N ALA A 175 -0.95 27.65 -6.63
CA ALA A 175 -0.91 26.31 -7.20
C ALA A 175 -1.35 25.27 -6.19
N ASP A 176 -2.16 24.31 -6.63
CA ASP A 176 -2.58 23.15 -5.86
C ASP A 176 -1.75 21.92 -6.25
N HIS A 177 -1.50 21.07 -5.24
CA HIS A 177 -0.78 19.80 -5.38
C HIS A 177 -1.62 18.70 -4.72
N PHE A 178 -1.65 17.54 -5.37
CA PHE A 178 -2.45 16.40 -4.95
C PHE A 178 -1.56 15.22 -4.55
N PRO A 179 -2.04 14.32 -3.67
CA PRO A 179 -1.30 13.14 -3.27
C PRO A 179 -0.82 12.32 -4.47
N ARG A 180 0.41 11.83 -4.36
CA ARG A 180 1.01 10.97 -5.36
C ARG A 180 0.46 9.55 -5.23
N THR A 181 0.12 8.94 -6.36
CA THR A 181 -0.15 7.51 -6.49
C THR A 181 0.55 7.05 -7.77
N ASP A 182 1.53 6.16 -7.63
CA ASP A 182 2.33 5.68 -8.75
C ASP A 182 1.70 4.41 -9.31
N PRO A 183 1.18 4.41 -10.55
CA PRO A 183 0.68 3.20 -11.18
C PRO A 183 1.85 2.29 -11.55
N VAL A 184 1.76 1.02 -11.12
CA VAL A 184 2.74 -0.04 -11.39
C VAL A 184 1.98 -1.24 -11.94
N VAL A 185 2.27 -1.66 -13.16
CA VAL A 185 1.75 -2.94 -13.64
C VAL A 185 2.54 -4.07 -13.00
N ILE A 186 1.83 -5.12 -12.58
CA ILE A 186 2.43 -6.38 -12.15
C ILE A 186 1.76 -7.49 -12.93
N MET A 187 2.55 -8.21 -13.72
CA MET A 187 2.03 -9.15 -14.68
C MET A 187 2.58 -10.55 -14.49
N LEU A 188 1.73 -11.51 -14.73
CA LEU A 188 2.08 -12.91 -14.88
C LEU A 188 1.95 -13.30 -16.34
N PRO A 189 3.05 -13.28 -17.12
CA PRO A 189 3.03 -13.81 -18.45
C PRO A 189 2.82 -15.34 -18.41
N TYR A 190 1.98 -15.87 -19.30
CA TYR A 190 1.73 -17.30 -19.40
C TYR A 190 1.66 -17.77 -20.84
N LEU A 191 2.05 -19.01 -21.08
CA LEU A 191 1.90 -19.71 -22.36
C LEU A 191 1.56 -21.17 -22.08
N ASP A 192 0.47 -21.64 -22.64
CA ASP A 192 -0.05 -23.00 -22.42
C ASP A 192 -0.28 -23.29 -20.91
N ASP A 193 0.46 -24.24 -20.34
CA ASP A 193 0.47 -24.67 -18.95
C ASP A 193 1.64 -24.11 -18.12
N LYS A 194 2.32 -23.06 -18.63
CA LYS A 194 3.46 -22.43 -17.96
C LYS A 194 3.25 -20.95 -17.73
N CYS A 195 3.78 -20.45 -16.60
CA CYS A 195 3.89 -19.01 -16.33
C CYS A 195 5.36 -18.61 -16.21
N LEU A 196 5.64 -17.36 -16.56
CA LEU A 196 6.97 -16.76 -16.44
C LEU A 196 7.08 -16.04 -15.10
N LEU A 197 8.12 -16.36 -14.34
CA LEU A 197 8.50 -15.64 -13.13
C LEU A 197 9.93 -15.15 -13.25
N GLY A 198 10.22 -14.03 -12.59
CA GLY A 198 11.53 -13.42 -12.53
C GLY A 198 12.06 -13.31 -11.11
N ARG A 199 13.37 -13.12 -10.97
CA ARG A 199 14.08 -12.89 -9.71
C ARG A 199 15.04 -11.72 -9.87
N GLN A 200 14.92 -10.75 -8.97
CA GLN A 200 15.88 -9.63 -8.91
C GLN A 200 17.16 -10.03 -8.17
N ALA A 201 18.29 -9.42 -8.53
CA ALA A 201 19.61 -9.75 -7.97
C ALA A 201 19.70 -9.59 -6.43
N GLY A 202 18.91 -8.69 -5.85
CA GLY A 202 18.88 -8.44 -4.38
C GLY A 202 17.98 -9.40 -3.59
N TRP A 203 17.27 -10.33 -4.26
CA TRP A 203 16.37 -11.28 -3.61
C TRP A 203 17.08 -12.60 -3.26
N PRO A 204 16.51 -13.40 -2.34
CA PRO A 204 16.97 -14.78 -2.13
C PRO A 204 17.04 -15.55 -3.45
N GLU A 205 18.05 -16.41 -3.59
CA GLU A 205 18.30 -17.14 -4.85
C GLU A 205 17.14 -18.04 -5.30
N ASN A 206 16.31 -18.47 -4.36
CA ASN A 206 15.16 -19.33 -4.62
C ASN A 206 13.83 -18.58 -4.74
N LEU A 207 13.76 -17.25 -4.53
CA LEU A 207 12.51 -16.49 -4.58
C LEU A 207 12.22 -15.95 -5.98
N PHE A 208 11.16 -16.46 -6.61
CA PHE A 208 10.65 -15.99 -7.89
C PHE A 208 9.29 -15.33 -7.77
N SER A 209 9.06 -14.26 -8.51
CA SER A 209 7.82 -13.48 -8.48
C SER A 209 7.34 -13.10 -9.88
N ALA A 210 6.11 -12.59 -9.97
CA ALA A 210 5.60 -11.92 -11.15
C ALA A 210 6.47 -10.71 -11.51
N LEU A 211 6.57 -10.37 -12.79
CA LEU A 211 7.27 -9.19 -13.30
C LEU A 211 6.51 -7.93 -12.95
N ALA A 212 7.19 -6.79 -12.78
CA ALA A 212 6.50 -5.55 -12.42
C ALA A 212 7.33 -4.32 -12.79
N GLY A 213 6.66 -3.32 -13.39
CA GLY A 213 7.29 -2.06 -13.73
C GLY A 213 6.34 -0.87 -13.66
N PHE A 214 6.90 0.33 -13.65
CA PHE A 214 6.13 1.56 -13.61
C PHE A 214 5.49 1.87 -14.97
N MET A 215 4.25 2.33 -14.92
CA MET A 215 3.63 2.90 -16.11
C MET A 215 4.27 4.25 -16.45
N GLU A 216 4.50 4.49 -17.73
CA GLU A 216 4.99 5.78 -18.23
C GLU A 216 3.82 6.71 -18.62
N PRO A 217 4.04 8.05 -18.60
CA PRO A 217 3.02 9.00 -19.03
C PRO A 217 2.58 8.76 -20.48
N GLY A 218 1.28 8.51 -20.67
CA GLY A 218 0.68 8.28 -21.98
C GLY A 218 0.46 6.81 -22.32
N GLU A 219 0.93 5.87 -21.52
CA GLU A 219 0.70 4.44 -21.71
C GLU A 219 -0.67 4.00 -21.19
N THR A 220 -1.26 3.01 -21.86
CA THR A 220 -2.32 2.16 -21.31
C THR A 220 -1.73 1.04 -20.45
N ILE A 221 -2.58 0.35 -19.67
CA ILE A 221 -2.15 -0.81 -18.88
C ILE A 221 -1.57 -1.91 -19.80
N GLU A 222 -2.21 -2.16 -20.93
CA GLU A 222 -1.81 -3.19 -21.90
C GLU A 222 -0.43 -2.87 -22.52
N GLU A 223 -0.21 -1.60 -22.86
CA GLU A 223 1.07 -1.14 -23.41
C GLU A 223 2.19 -1.26 -22.38
N ALA A 224 1.96 -0.85 -21.13
CA ALA A 224 2.94 -0.99 -20.05
C ALA A 224 3.28 -2.45 -19.76
N VAL A 225 2.28 -3.34 -19.70
CA VAL A 225 2.51 -4.79 -19.53
C VAL A 225 3.34 -5.37 -20.66
N ALA A 226 3.04 -5.01 -21.90
CA ALA A 226 3.78 -5.50 -23.06
C ALA A 226 5.23 -4.98 -23.09
N ARG A 227 5.42 -3.68 -22.80
CA ARG A 227 6.77 -3.06 -22.74
C ARG A 227 7.62 -3.67 -21.64
N GLU A 228 7.15 -3.68 -20.41
CA GLU A 228 7.91 -4.21 -19.26
C GLU A 228 8.25 -5.68 -19.43
N THR A 229 7.32 -6.51 -19.93
CA THR A 229 7.61 -7.93 -20.20
C THR A 229 8.66 -8.09 -21.31
N MET A 230 8.64 -7.23 -22.32
CA MET A 230 9.63 -7.23 -23.38
C MET A 230 10.99 -6.75 -22.88
N GLU A 231 11.03 -5.69 -22.05
CA GLU A 231 12.27 -5.12 -21.50
C GLU A 231 12.95 -6.09 -20.53
N GLU A 232 12.21 -6.60 -19.53
CA GLU A 232 12.77 -7.48 -18.49
C GLU A 232 13.12 -8.89 -19.00
N ALA A 233 12.29 -9.48 -19.87
CA ALA A 233 12.40 -10.89 -20.23
C ALA A 233 12.47 -11.17 -21.74
N GLY A 234 12.32 -10.18 -22.61
CA GLY A 234 12.34 -10.36 -24.07
C GLY A 234 11.14 -11.15 -24.61
N VAL A 235 10.03 -11.19 -23.88
CA VAL A 235 8.83 -11.95 -24.22
C VAL A 235 7.75 -11.03 -24.76
N ALA A 236 7.27 -11.28 -25.99
CA ALA A 236 6.15 -10.55 -26.58
C ALA A 236 4.81 -11.04 -26.00
N ILE A 237 3.90 -10.09 -25.77
CA ILE A 237 2.57 -10.33 -25.20
C ILE A 237 1.50 -10.18 -26.31
N ASN A 238 0.60 -11.14 -26.40
CA ASN A 238 -0.52 -11.18 -27.32
C ASN A 238 -1.79 -10.55 -26.75
N SER A 239 -2.08 -10.82 -25.47
CA SER A 239 -3.28 -10.29 -24.79
C SER A 239 -3.03 -10.05 -23.31
N VAL A 240 -3.75 -9.07 -22.74
CA VAL A 240 -3.64 -8.69 -21.32
C VAL A 240 -5.03 -8.73 -20.69
N GLN A 241 -5.15 -9.39 -19.55
CA GLN A 241 -6.38 -9.45 -18.78
C GLN A 241 -6.15 -8.87 -17.39
N TYR A 242 -6.89 -7.82 -17.04
CA TYR A 242 -6.89 -7.28 -15.66
C TYR A 242 -7.40 -8.32 -14.67
N HIS A 243 -6.68 -8.47 -13.56
CA HIS A 243 -7.05 -9.37 -12.47
C HIS A 243 -7.55 -8.61 -11.24
N SER A 244 -6.72 -7.77 -10.65
CA SER A 244 -7.03 -7.01 -9.42
C SER A 244 -6.01 -5.90 -9.18
N THR A 245 -6.27 -5.02 -8.20
CA THR A 245 -5.32 -4.00 -7.75
C THR A 245 -4.96 -4.17 -6.29
N GLN A 246 -3.77 -3.67 -5.91
CA GLN A 246 -3.30 -3.61 -4.54
C GLN A 246 -2.71 -2.24 -4.24
N PRO A 247 -3.26 -1.47 -3.26
CA PRO A 247 -2.53 -0.35 -2.69
C PRO A 247 -1.22 -0.84 -2.08
N TRP A 248 -0.11 -0.18 -2.40
CA TRP A 248 1.21 -0.55 -1.92
C TRP A 248 1.93 0.70 -1.39
N PRO A 249 1.67 1.09 -0.10
CA PRO A 249 2.12 2.36 0.46
C PRO A 249 3.61 2.32 0.87
N PHE A 250 4.47 1.95 -0.09
CA PHE A 250 5.93 1.85 0.07
C PHE A 250 6.65 2.42 -1.18
N PRO A 251 6.65 3.78 -1.35
CA PRO A 251 5.88 4.76 -0.57
C PRO A 251 4.44 4.96 -1.04
N SER A 252 4.11 4.85 -2.34
CA SER A 252 2.83 5.32 -2.90
C SER A 252 2.35 4.58 -4.14
N SER A 253 2.72 3.31 -4.32
CA SER A 253 2.35 2.55 -5.51
C SER A 253 0.91 2.03 -5.46
N LEU A 254 0.30 1.97 -6.65
CA LEU A 254 -0.89 1.19 -6.92
C LEU A 254 -0.50 0.06 -7.86
N MET A 255 -0.40 -1.16 -7.33
CA MET A 255 -0.12 -2.34 -8.14
C MET A 255 -1.36 -2.74 -8.95
N ILE A 256 -1.21 -2.86 -10.26
CA ILE A 256 -2.27 -3.23 -11.21
C ILE A 256 -1.94 -4.63 -11.74
N GLY A 257 -2.59 -5.64 -11.18
CA GLY A 257 -2.34 -7.05 -11.49
C GLY A 257 -3.00 -7.51 -12.77
N CYS A 258 -2.19 -8.10 -13.65
CA CYS A 258 -2.61 -8.61 -14.94
C CYS A 258 -2.13 -10.05 -15.19
N LEU A 259 -2.95 -10.83 -15.89
CA LEU A 259 -2.53 -12.06 -16.56
C LEU A 259 -2.24 -11.69 -18.02
N ALA A 260 -1.09 -12.12 -18.57
CA ALA A 260 -0.66 -11.71 -19.89
C ALA A 260 -0.32 -12.95 -20.75
N GLU A 261 -1.04 -13.16 -21.84
CA GLU A 261 -0.77 -14.28 -22.75
C GLU A 261 0.44 -13.98 -23.63
N ALA A 262 1.48 -14.80 -23.54
CA ALA A 262 2.70 -14.64 -24.31
C ALA A 262 2.57 -15.24 -25.71
N GLU A 263 3.26 -14.66 -26.70
CA GLU A 263 3.31 -15.18 -28.08
C GLU A 263 4.24 -16.38 -28.22
N ASN A 264 5.29 -16.46 -27.40
CA ASN A 264 6.29 -17.53 -27.46
C ASN A 264 6.98 -17.68 -26.09
N ASN A 265 7.82 -18.71 -25.94
CA ASN A 265 8.51 -19.03 -24.70
C ASN A 265 10.01 -18.66 -24.70
N LYS A 266 10.50 -17.89 -25.70
CA LYS A 266 11.89 -17.49 -25.76
C LYS A 266 12.15 -16.36 -24.77
N ILE A 267 13.04 -16.62 -23.80
CA ILE A 267 13.46 -15.64 -22.80
C ILE A 267 14.78 -14.99 -23.26
N THR A 268 14.87 -13.67 -23.07
CA THR A 268 16.09 -12.89 -23.17
C THR A 268 16.10 -11.89 -22.03
N VAL A 269 16.78 -12.23 -20.94
CA VAL A 269 16.79 -11.44 -19.70
C VAL A 269 17.63 -10.18 -19.87
N ASP A 270 17.15 -9.03 -19.42
CA ASP A 270 18.00 -7.88 -19.13
C ASP A 270 18.66 -8.08 -17.75
N GLU A 271 19.95 -8.42 -17.74
CA GLU A 271 20.74 -8.70 -16.53
C GLU A 271 20.88 -7.47 -15.59
N LYS A 272 20.48 -6.27 -16.03
CA LYS A 272 20.46 -5.08 -15.18
C LYS A 272 19.22 -5.03 -14.29
N GLU A 273 18.12 -5.64 -14.71
CA GLU A 273 16.84 -5.62 -14.00
C GLU A 273 16.55 -6.95 -13.30
N LEU A 274 16.78 -8.06 -14.00
CA LEU A 274 16.56 -9.41 -13.46
C LEU A 274 17.85 -10.22 -13.43
N ALA A 275 18.07 -10.94 -12.33
CA ALA A 275 19.13 -11.94 -12.26
C ALA A 275 18.75 -13.22 -13.00
N GLU A 276 17.46 -13.53 -13.08
CA GLU A 276 16.95 -14.74 -13.73
C GLU A 276 15.47 -14.58 -14.09
N ALA A 277 15.07 -15.15 -15.22
CA ALA A 277 13.66 -15.37 -15.56
C ALA A 277 13.49 -16.80 -16.08
N ARG A 278 12.41 -17.49 -15.65
CA ARG A 278 12.16 -18.88 -15.99
C ARG A 278 10.69 -19.19 -16.15
N TRP A 279 10.36 -20.11 -17.06
CA TRP A 279 9.03 -20.69 -17.20
C TRP A 279 8.82 -21.81 -16.19
N PHE A 280 7.72 -21.74 -15.45
CA PHE A 280 7.29 -22.71 -14.46
C PHE A 280 5.99 -23.34 -14.88
N SER A 281 5.91 -24.67 -14.88
CA SER A 281 4.67 -25.39 -15.14
C SER A 281 3.68 -25.28 -13.99
N VAL A 282 2.40 -25.53 -14.27
CA VAL A 282 1.35 -25.61 -13.21
C VAL A 282 1.75 -26.60 -12.11
N ALA A 283 2.39 -27.73 -12.46
CA ALA A 283 2.82 -28.71 -11.47
C ALA A 283 3.90 -28.15 -10.53
N GLU A 284 4.94 -27.49 -11.05
CA GLU A 284 5.99 -26.85 -10.25
C GLU A 284 5.42 -25.77 -9.35
N ILE A 285 4.47 -24.96 -9.84
CA ILE A 285 3.79 -23.93 -9.03
C ILE A 285 2.94 -24.56 -7.91
N LYS A 286 2.25 -25.67 -8.18
CA LYS A 286 1.50 -26.41 -7.13
C LYS A 286 2.46 -26.93 -6.04
N ASP A 287 3.63 -27.45 -6.43
CA ASP A 287 4.66 -27.88 -5.50
C ASP A 287 5.18 -26.70 -4.65
N ALA A 288 5.36 -25.52 -5.25
CA ALA A 288 5.74 -24.31 -4.51
C ALA A 288 4.67 -23.89 -3.47
N PHE A 289 3.39 -23.94 -3.82
CA PHE A 289 2.30 -23.70 -2.87
C PHE A 289 2.26 -24.69 -1.71
N ASN A 290 2.69 -25.94 -1.97
CA ASN A 290 2.76 -27.00 -0.95
C ASN A 290 4.08 -26.98 -0.14
N GLY A 291 5.03 -26.10 -0.48
CA GLY A 291 6.34 -26.01 0.16
C GLY A 291 7.26 -27.20 -0.16
N THR A 292 7.07 -27.86 -1.30
CA THR A 292 7.84 -29.02 -1.77
C THR A 292 8.74 -28.72 -2.97
N ALA A 293 8.64 -27.50 -3.56
CA ALA A 293 9.50 -27.06 -4.65
C ALA A 293 10.89 -26.62 -4.15
N GLU A 294 11.86 -26.57 -5.04
CA GLU A 294 13.20 -26.01 -4.80
C GLU A 294 13.26 -24.48 -4.84
N PHE A 295 12.12 -23.84 -5.11
CA PHE A 295 11.99 -22.39 -5.17
C PHE A 295 10.78 -21.92 -4.37
N ASP A 296 10.80 -20.65 -3.98
CA ASP A 296 9.75 -19.98 -3.24
C ASP A 296 8.99 -19.00 -4.15
N ILE A 297 7.73 -18.76 -3.80
CA ILE A 297 6.87 -17.75 -4.40
C ILE A 297 6.49 -16.70 -3.33
N PRO A 298 6.06 -15.47 -3.73
CA PRO A 298 5.70 -14.43 -2.77
C PRO A 298 4.62 -14.88 -1.79
N PRO A 299 4.66 -14.40 -0.53
CA PRO A 299 3.63 -14.68 0.47
C PRO A 299 2.28 -14.07 0.05
N SER A 300 1.19 -14.54 0.67
CA SER A 300 -0.19 -14.11 0.39
C SER A 300 -0.45 -12.60 0.62
N LEU A 301 0.47 -11.90 1.27
CA LEU A 301 0.48 -10.45 1.37
C LEU A 301 0.57 -9.77 -0.02
N ALA A 302 1.35 -10.32 -0.94
CA ALA A 302 1.67 -9.71 -2.23
C ALA A 302 0.66 -10.12 -3.32
N ILE A 303 0.25 -9.16 -4.15
CA ILE A 303 -0.62 -9.42 -5.31
C ILE A 303 -0.04 -10.46 -6.26
N ALA A 304 1.29 -10.57 -6.37
CA ALA A 304 1.97 -11.59 -7.17
C ALA A 304 1.52 -13.02 -6.79
N HIS A 305 1.39 -13.31 -5.48
CA HIS A 305 0.85 -14.59 -5.00
C HIS A 305 -0.55 -14.88 -5.59
N HIS A 306 -1.39 -13.87 -5.61
CA HIS A 306 -2.77 -14.01 -6.10
C HIS A 306 -2.84 -14.19 -7.62
N LEU A 307 -1.93 -13.55 -8.38
CA LEU A 307 -1.78 -13.76 -9.82
C LEU A 307 -1.31 -15.19 -10.12
N ILE A 308 -0.30 -15.67 -9.40
CA ILE A 308 0.22 -17.04 -9.53
C ILE A 308 -0.88 -18.06 -9.18
N LYS A 309 -1.64 -17.81 -8.12
CA LYS A 309 -2.79 -18.66 -7.74
C LYS A 309 -3.88 -18.66 -8.81
N ALA A 310 -4.22 -17.50 -9.37
CA ALA A 310 -5.22 -17.39 -10.44
C ALA A 310 -4.81 -18.15 -11.70
N PHE A 311 -3.51 -18.14 -12.04
CA PHE A 311 -2.99 -18.95 -13.15
C PHE A 311 -3.20 -20.45 -12.91
N VAL A 312 -2.87 -20.96 -11.71
CA VAL A 312 -3.10 -22.37 -11.35
C VAL A 312 -4.59 -22.73 -11.40
N GLU A 313 -5.48 -21.84 -10.93
CA GLU A 313 -6.93 -22.05 -11.00
C GLU A 313 -7.46 -22.06 -12.44
N MET A 314 -6.84 -21.30 -13.35
CA MET A 314 -7.21 -21.18 -14.75
C MET A 314 -6.76 -22.39 -15.59
N LYS A 315 -5.59 -22.93 -15.31
CA LYS A 315 -4.89 -23.93 -16.15
C LYS A 315 -4.82 -25.32 -15.52
N GLY A 316 -5.09 -25.46 -14.23
CA GLY A 316 -4.97 -26.69 -13.44
C GLY A 316 -6.26 -27.28 -12.98
#